data_3185fcc966b5535999f4c4156aa1d853
#
_entry.id   3185fcc966b5535999f4c4156aa1d853
#
_cell.length_a   1.000
_cell.length_b   1.000
_cell.length_c   1.000
_cell.angle_alpha   90.00
_cell.angle_beta   90.00
_cell.angle_gamma   90.00
#
_symmetry.space_group_name_H-M   'P 1'
#
loop_
_entity.id
_entity.type
_entity.pdbx_description
1 polymer ?
#
loop_
_entity_poly.entity_id
_entity_poly.type
_entity_poly.pdbx_seq_one_letter_code
_entity_poly.pdbx_strand_id
1 'polypeptide(L)'
;MYNHYDFRPPNNQPASASACNTCPCQSNCFFLTWVCLWLPIAILLAIVLKWHPPQPLGNKKLPLVASLYLIVPLILWAATQIENTTFERWGWDWQPATLTSLMLGLALAIASLTVLFGLQLTAGWIGWQSSEYTTATGETIAHPQASILNYSTLLTLLLALWISGTEELIFRGFLQTTLQQDYSTVIAAAIASLIFAIAHLIWEAKETLPQLPGLWLMGMVLTLARTADNGSLGLAIGLHAGWIWGITTLDTAKAINPTDKVPEYITGIAAKPLAGVAGILLLLATAAILGSFKF
;
A
#
# COMPACT_ATOMS: atom_id res chain seq x y z
N MET A 1 -16.93 3.87 -34.28
CA MET A 1 -18.21 4.06 -33.61
C MET A 1 -17.92 3.87 -32.11
N TYR A 2 -17.76 4.98 -31.40
CA TYR A 2 -17.49 4.99 -29.97
C TYR A 2 -18.82 4.97 -29.21
N ASN A 3 -19.12 3.89 -28.51
CA ASN A 3 -20.19 3.86 -27.52
C ASN A 3 -19.65 4.44 -26.22
N HIS A 4 -20.01 5.69 -25.93
CA HIS A 4 -19.95 6.26 -24.59
C HIS A 4 -20.96 5.48 -23.71
N TYR A 5 -20.48 4.63 -22.83
CA TYR A 5 -21.27 4.17 -21.69
C TYR A 5 -21.38 5.33 -20.70
N ASP A 6 -22.45 6.09 -20.87
CA ASP A 6 -22.91 7.12 -19.92
C ASP A 6 -23.53 6.36 -18.73
N PHE A 7 -22.76 6.14 -17.67
CA PHE A 7 -23.22 5.52 -16.44
C PHE A 7 -24.06 6.53 -15.66
N ARG A 8 -25.31 6.74 -16.08
CA ARG A 8 -26.32 7.39 -15.26
C ARG A 8 -27.03 6.33 -14.44
N PRO A 9 -27.03 6.44 -13.10
CA PRO A 9 -27.86 5.57 -12.27
C PRO A 9 -29.35 5.82 -12.58
N PRO A 10 -30.22 4.79 -12.52
CA PRO A 10 -31.63 4.96 -12.75
C PRO A 10 -32.23 5.87 -11.67
N ASN A 11 -32.78 6.96 -12.12
CA ASN A 11 -33.49 7.97 -11.32
C ASN A 11 -34.86 7.40 -10.94
N ASN A 12 -34.98 6.67 -9.81
CA ASN A 12 -36.24 6.43 -9.09
C ASN A 12 -35.92 5.78 -7.73
N GLN A 13 -35.58 6.61 -6.74
CA GLN A 13 -35.74 6.22 -5.34
C GLN A 13 -36.61 7.27 -4.61
N PRO A 14 -37.57 6.82 -3.76
CA PRO A 14 -38.40 7.74 -3.00
C PRO A 14 -37.58 8.50 -1.96
N ALA A 15 -37.83 9.80 -1.88
CA ALA A 15 -37.27 10.71 -0.91
C ALA A 15 -37.74 10.35 0.51
N SER A 16 -37.04 9.43 1.19
CA SER A 16 -37.17 9.25 2.65
C SER A 16 -35.94 8.48 3.17
N ALA A 17 -34.79 9.10 3.17
CA ALA A 17 -33.65 8.67 3.99
C ALA A 17 -32.86 9.92 4.40
N SER A 18 -33.05 10.21 5.66
CA SER A 18 -32.43 11.23 6.50
C SER A 18 -30.97 11.58 6.25
N ALA A 19 -30.71 12.86 6.16
CA ALA A 19 -29.65 13.70 6.79
C ALA A 19 -28.16 13.30 6.75
N CYS A 20 -27.72 12.21 6.11
CA CYS A 20 -26.30 11.87 6.04
C CYS A 20 -25.84 11.40 4.64
N ASN A 21 -26.45 11.89 3.58
CA ASN A 21 -26.13 11.53 2.19
C ASN A 21 -25.10 12.45 1.52
N THR A 22 -24.38 13.28 2.27
CA THR A 22 -23.28 14.07 1.73
C THR A 22 -21.96 13.31 1.90
N CYS A 23 -21.19 13.19 0.86
CA CYS A 23 -19.91 12.46 0.77
C CYS A 23 -18.94 12.67 1.97
N PRO A 24 -18.76 13.90 2.50
CA PRO A 24 -17.91 14.09 3.68
C PRO A 24 -18.42 13.39 4.94
N CYS A 25 -19.76 13.21 5.06
CA CYS A 25 -20.37 12.58 6.22
C CYS A 25 -20.12 11.07 6.24
N GLN A 26 -20.23 10.38 5.10
CA GLN A 26 -19.99 8.92 5.01
C GLN A 26 -18.53 8.57 5.30
N SER A 27 -17.60 9.27 4.68
CA SER A 27 -16.16 9.01 4.90
C SER A 27 -15.73 9.30 6.34
N ASN A 28 -16.21 10.41 6.92
CA ASN A 28 -15.91 10.76 8.30
C ASN A 28 -16.53 9.76 9.29
N CYS A 29 -17.76 9.30 9.04
CA CYS A 29 -18.39 8.26 9.85
C CYS A 29 -17.60 6.94 9.79
N PHE A 30 -17.11 6.54 8.62
CA PHE A 30 -16.32 5.33 8.48
C PHE A 30 -15.03 5.39 9.30
N PHE A 31 -14.21 6.41 9.11
CA PHE A 31 -12.94 6.54 9.84
C PHE A 31 -13.15 6.69 11.35
N LEU A 32 -14.16 7.44 11.77
CA LEU A 32 -14.49 7.59 13.18
C LEU A 32 -14.93 6.24 13.79
N THR A 33 -15.80 5.50 13.10
CA THR A 33 -16.25 4.17 13.54
C THR A 33 -15.07 3.21 13.63
N TRP A 34 -14.19 3.22 12.63
CA TRP A 34 -13.00 2.38 12.62
C TRP A 34 -12.11 2.64 13.83
N VAL A 35 -11.77 3.91 14.09
CA VAL A 35 -10.95 4.29 15.25
C VAL A 35 -11.66 3.95 16.56
N CYS A 36 -12.96 4.24 16.71
CA CYS A 36 -13.72 3.94 17.93
C CYS A 36 -13.80 2.45 18.23
N LEU A 37 -13.94 1.59 17.23
CA LEU A 37 -13.96 0.14 17.41
C LEU A 37 -12.57 -0.44 17.67
N TRP A 38 -11.54 0.15 17.05
CA TRP A 38 -10.17 -0.30 17.22
C TRP A 38 -9.57 0.13 18.57
N LEU A 39 -9.89 1.31 19.07
CA LEU A 39 -9.25 1.90 20.25
C LEU A 39 -9.31 1.00 21.50
N PRO A 40 -10.44 0.34 21.87
CA PRO A 40 -10.47 -0.60 22.97
C PRO A 40 -9.51 -1.77 22.78
N ILE A 41 -9.41 -2.30 21.57
CA ILE A 41 -8.51 -3.42 21.25
C ILE A 41 -7.05 -2.95 21.33
N ALA A 42 -6.76 -1.76 20.80
CA ALA A 42 -5.43 -1.17 20.89
C ALA A 42 -4.97 -0.94 22.33
N ILE A 43 -5.87 -0.49 23.22
CA ILE A 43 -5.58 -0.30 24.65
C ILE A 43 -5.27 -1.65 25.30
N LEU A 44 -6.09 -2.69 25.07
CA LEU A 44 -5.85 -4.01 25.60
C LEU A 44 -4.53 -4.60 25.12
N LEU A 45 -4.24 -4.46 23.82
CA LEU A 45 -2.96 -4.89 23.24
C LEU A 45 -1.79 -4.12 23.83
N ALA A 46 -1.90 -2.80 24.00
CA ALA A 46 -0.86 -1.98 24.62
C ALA A 46 -0.55 -2.46 26.05
N ILE A 47 -1.56 -2.79 26.84
CA ILE A 47 -1.40 -3.33 28.19
C ILE A 47 -0.68 -4.68 28.14
N VAL A 48 -1.13 -5.61 27.29
CA VAL A 48 -0.53 -6.95 27.14
C VAL A 48 0.93 -6.85 26.67
N LEU A 49 1.21 -5.96 25.73
CA LEU A 49 2.54 -5.71 25.18
C LEU A 49 3.41 -4.85 26.11
N LYS A 50 2.88 -4.39 27.23
CA LYS A 50 3.57 -3.47 28.15
C LYS A 50 4.14 -2.25 27.41
N TRP A 51 3.32 -1.65 26.54
CA TRP A 51 3.66 -0.45 25.79
C TRP A 51 2.82 0.73 26.25
N HIS A 52 3.46 1.90 26.34
CA HIS A 52 2.78 3.17 26.61
C HIS A 52 3.50 4.33 25.89
N PRO A 53 2.76 5.35 25.41
CA PRO A 53 3.39 6.56 24.89
C PRO A 53 4.27 7.21 25.96
N PRO A 54 5.39 7.86 25.59
CA PRO A 54 5.92 8.10 24.26
C PRO A 54 6.95 7.05 23.76
N GLN A 55 6.95 5.83 24.31
CA GLN A 55 7.92 4.80 23.92
C GLN A 55 7.80 4.46 22.42
N PRO A 56 8.92 4.22 21.71
CA PRO A 56 8.88 3.77 20.33
C PRO A 56 8.21 2.39 20.25
N LEU A 57 7.42 2.17 19.22
CA LEU A 57 6.67 0.91 19.03
C LEU A 57 7.57 -0.29 18.76
N GLY A 58 8.63 -0.12 17.96
CA GLY A 58 9.54 -1.21 17.62
C GLY A 58 8.77 -2.47 17.16
N ASN A 59 9.15 -3.64 17.68
CA ASN A 59 8.50 -4.92 17.36
C ASN A 59 7.02 -5.02 17.81
N LYS A 60 6.54 -4.10 18.65
CA LYS A 60 5.14 -4.05 19.12
C LYS A 60 4.20 -3.42 18.09
N LYS A 61 4.74 -2.81 17.04
CA LYS A 61 3.97 -2.20 15.94
C LYS A 61 3.12 -3.23 15.21
N LEU A 62 3.68 -4.39 14.88
CA LEU A 62 3.00 -5.38 14.06
C LEU A 62 1.66 -5.87 14.64
N PRO A 63 1.54 -6.27 15.92
CA PRO A 63 0.25 -6.65 16.51
C PRO A 63 -0.78 -5.53 16.50
N LEU A 64 -0.37 -4.28 16.74
CA LEU A 64 -1.27 -3.12 16.72
C LEU A 64 -1.78 -2.83 15.31
N VAL A 65 -0.89 -2.83 14.30
CA VAL A 65 -1.27 -2.68 12.90
C VAL A 65 -2.18 -3.83 12.45
N ALA A 66 -1.81 -5.07 12.74
CA ALA A 66 -2.62 -6.23 12.38
C ALA A 66 -4.04 -6.13 12.97
N SER A 67 -4.19 -5.74 14.25
CA SER A 67 -5.50 -5.58 14.87
C SER A 67 -6.33 -4.47 14.22
N LEU A 68 -5.70 -3.37 13.77
CA LEU A 68 -6.36 -2.29 13.06
C LEU A 68 -6.94 -2.78 11.74
N TYR A 69 -6.16 -3.54 10.97
CA TYR A 69 -6.57 -4.05 9.66
C TYR A 69 -7.58 -5.20 9.74
N LEU A 70 -7.57 -6.01 10.81
CA LEU A 70 -8.52 -7.11 11.00
C LEU A 70 -9.97 -6.63 11.14
N ILE A 71 -10.18 -5.41 11.65
CA ILE A 71 -11.54 -4.86 11.86
C ILE A 71 -12.12 -4.31 10.56
N VAL A 72 -11.30 -3.84 9.63
CA VAL A 72 -11.74 -3.15 8.43
C VAL A 72 -12.72 -3.95 7.59
N PRO A 73 -12.46 -5.23 7.24
CA PRO A 73 -13.41 -6.01 6.44
C PRO A 73 -14.79 -6.11 7.10
N LEU A 74 -14.86 -6.17 8.44
CA LEU A 74 -16.11 -6.22 9.18
C LEU A 74 -16.87 -4.89 9.10
N ILE A 75 -16.17 -3.76 9.23
CA ILE A 75 -16.79 -2.44 9.13
C ILE A 75 -17.29 -2.20 7.70
N LEU A 76 -16.50 -2.55 6.68
CA LEU A 76 -16.89 -2.42 5.29
C LEU A 76 -18.06 -3.36 4.94
N TRP A 77 -18.07 -4.58 5.49
CA TRP A 77 -19.21 -5.48 5.36
C TRP A 77 -20.47 -4.87 5.98
N ALA A 78 -20.38 -4.32 7.20
CA ALA A 78 -21.51 -3.63 7.82
C ALA A 78 -21.97 -2.42 6.97
N ALA A 79 -21.04 -1.67 6.38
CA ALA A 79 -21.36 -0.58 5.46
C ALA A 79 -22.12 -1.08 4.23
N THR A 80 -21.74 -2.23 3.64
CA THR A 80 -22.51 -2.80 2.51
C THR A 80 -23.94 -3.15 2.89
N GLN A 81 -24.17 -3.65 4.11
CA GLN A 81 -25.52 -3.97 4.59
C GLN A 81 -26.38 -2.70 4.78
N ILE A 82 -25.78 -1.63 5.31
CA ILE A 82 -26.47 -0.35 5.53
C ILE A 82 -26.80 0.34 4.19
N GLU A 83 -25.87 0.31 3.26
CA GLU A 83 -25.99 0.95 1.94
C GLU A 83 -26.73 0.07 0.92
N ASN A 84 -27.14 -1.16 1.26
CA ASN A 84 -27.70 -2.15 0.33
C ASN A 84 -26.85 -2.31 -0.94
N THR A 85 -25.56 -2.46 -0.76
CA THR A 85 -24.57 -2.61 -1.84
C THR A 85 -23.72 -3.86 -1.63
N THR A 86 -22.74 -4.12 -2.53
CA THR A 86 -21.81 -5.23 -2.44
C THR A 86 -20.37 -4.73 -2.54
N PHE A 87 -19.40 -5.57 -2.17
CA PHE A 87 -17.97 -5.28 -2.32
C PHE A 87 -17.57 -5.05 -3.79
N GLU A 88 -18.30 -5.61 -4.74
CA GLU A 88 -18.07 -5.42 -6.18
C GLU A 88 -18.17 -3.95 -6.59
N ARG A 89 -19.08 -3.17 -5.96
CA ARG A 89 -19.15 -1.72 -6.16
C ARG A 89 -17.80 -1.00 -5.87
N TRP A 90 -17.03 -1.55 -4.97
CA TRP A 90 -15.72 -1.02 -4.60
C TRP A 90 -14.56 -1.68 -5.35
N GLY A 91 -14.87 -2.54 -6.35
CA GLY A 91 -13.90 -3.22 -7.19
C GLY A 91 -13.32 -4.50 -6.57
N TRP A 92 -13.94 -5.01 -5.49
CA TRP A 92 -13.55 -6.28 -4.91
C TRP A 92 -14.51 -7.37 -5.37
N ASP A 93 -14.07 -8.20 -6.29
CA ASP A 93 -14.79 -9.38 -6.76
C ASP A 93 -13.93 -10.65 -6.62
N TRP A 94 -14.57 -11.81 -6.73
CA TRP A 94 -13.90 -13.12 -6.63
C TRP A 94 -13.82 -13.80 -7.99
N GLN A 95 -13.69 -13.04 -9.07
CA GLN A 95 -13.59 -13.60 -10.40
C GLN A 95 -12.17 -14.09 -10.72
N PRO A 96 -12.02 -15.10 -11.58
CA PRO A 96 -10.69 -15.53 -12.03
C PRO A 96 -9.87 -14.43 -12.70
N ALA A 97 -10.54 -13.46 -13.34
CA ALA A 97 -9.91 -12.28 -13.93
C ALA A 97 -9.18 -11.45 -12.86
N THR A 98 -9.82 -11.19 -11.70
CA THR A 98 -9.23 -10.46 -10.59
C THR A 98 -7.97 -11.13 -10.04
N LEU A 99 -7.97 -12.48 -9.94
CA LEU A 99 -6.77 -13.20 -9.55
C LEU A 99 -5.65 -13.06 -10.60
N THR A 100 -5.99 -13.10 -11.88
CA THR A 100 -5.02 -12.89 -12.97
C THR A 100 -4.43 -11.47 -12.88
N SER A 101 -5.25 -10.45 -12.70
CA SER A 101 -4.82 -9.06 -12.52
C SER A 101 -3.93 -8.90 -11.28
N LEU A 102 -4.26 -9.56 -10.17
CA LEU A 102 -3.43 -9.57 -8.96
C LEU A 102 -2.04 -10.16 -9.25
N MET A 103 -1.98 -11.30 -9.93
CA MET A 103 -0.70 -11.93 -10.29
C MET A 103 0.11 -11.06 -11.24
N LEU A 104 -0.54 -10.40 -12.21
CA LEU A 104 0.12 -9.45 -13.11
C LEU A 104 0.66 -8.23 -12.34
N GLY A 105 -0.11 -7.69 -11.40
CA GLY A 105 0.34 -6.60 -10.53
C GLY A 105 1.55 -6.99 -9.70
N LEU A 106 1.52 -8.17 -9.08
CA LEU A 106 2.64 -8.71 -8.31
C LEU A 106 3.91 -8.88 -9.18
N ALA A 107 3.75 -9.44 -10.38
CA ALA A 107 4.85 -9.62 -11.32
C ALA A 107 5.44 -8.26 -11.78
N LEU A 108 4.57 -7.28 -12.08
CA LEU A 108 5.00 -5.93 -12.46
C LEU A 108 5.75 -5.23 -11.33
N ALA A 109 5.29 -5.38 -10.08
CA ALA A 109 5.98 -4.83 -8.91
C ALA A 109 7.38 -5.44 -8.75
N ILE A 110 7.50 -6.76 -8.83
CA ILE A 110 8.80 -7.45 -8.71
C ILE A 110 9.72 -7.02 -9.86
N ALA A 111 9.22 -6.99 -11.10
CA ALA A 111 10.00 -6.55 -12.25
C ALA A 111 10.49 -5.10 -12.09
N SER A 112 9.62 -4.20 -11.63
CA SER A 112 9.94 -2.80 -11.41
C SER A 112 11.02 -2.62 -10.34
N LEU A 113 10.92 -3.32 -9.22
CA LEU A 113 11.95 -3.30 -8.16
C LEU A 113 13.27 -3.93 -8.64
N THR A 114 13.21 -4.99 -9.43
CA THR A 114 14.40 -5.63 -10.02
C THR A 114 15.13 -4.64 -10.92
N VAL A 115 14.40 -3.89 -11.74
CA VAL A 115 14.98 -2.84 -12.58
C VAL A 115 15.57 -1.72 -11.73
N LEU A 116 14.82 -1.24 -10.71
CA LEU A 116 15.29 -0.16 -9.83
C LEU A 116 16.61 -0.51 -9.15
N PHE A 117 16.63 -1.62 -8.42
CA PHE A 117 17.82 -2.03 -7.65
C PHE A 117 18.93 -2.55 -8.57
N GLY A 118 18.58 -3.21 -9.67
CA GLY A 118 19.55 -3.65 -10.68
C GLY A 118 20.31 -2.48 -11.30
N LEU A 119 19.62 -1.40 -11.69
CA LEU A 119 20.27 -0.19 -12.21
C LEU A 119 21.15 0.50 -11.15
N GLN A 120 20.69 0.58 -9.91
CA GLN A 120 21.49 1.17 -8.83
C GLN A 120 22.73 0.32 -8.49
N LEU A 121 22.62 -1.01 -8.53
CA LEU A 121 23.75 -1.93 -8.35
C LEU A 121 24.78 -1.78 -9.47
N THR A 122 24.36 -1.76 -10.74
CA THR A 122 25.26 -1.61 -11.89
C THR A 122 25.93 -0.23 -11.93
N ALA A 123 25.23 0.82 -11.47
CA ALA A 123 25.80 2.15 -11.29
C ALA A 123 26.74 2.25 -10.07
N GLY A 124 26.73 1.23 -9.20
CA GLY A 124 27.50 1.18 -7.97
C GLY A 124 27.01 2.19 -6.92
N TRP A 125 25.74 2.61 -6.99
CA TRP A 125 25.12 3.51 -6.01
C TRP A 125 24.73 2.77 -4.73
N ILE A 126 24.45 1.49 -4.87
CA ILE A 126 24.22 0.54 -3.78
C ILE A 126 25.14 -0.67 -3.96
N GLY A 127 25.45 -1.34 -2.88
CA GLY A 127 26.21 -2.58 -2.86
C GLY A 127 25.34 -3.73 -2.37
N TRP A 128 25.60 -4.92 -2.90
CA TRP A 128 25.03 -6.15 -2.34
C TRP A 128 25.86 -6.56 -1.13
N GLN A 129 25.22 -6.75 0.02
CA GLN A 129 25.94 -7.18 1.23
C GLN A 129 26.33 -8.65 1.09
N SER A 130 27.64 -8.93 1.01
CA SER A 130 28.15 -10.29 1.19
C SER A 130 28.06 -10.68 2.66
N SER A 131 27.68 -11.91 2.92
CA SER A 131 27.52 -12.47 4.27
C SER A 131 28.83 -12.75 4.99
N GLU A 132 29.94 -12.17 4.55
CA GLU A 132 31.24 -12.34 5.15
C GLU A 132 31.58 -11.17 6.08
N TYR A 133 31.82 -11.44 7.34
CA TYR A 133 32.45 -10.46 8.21
C TYR A 133 33.78 -11.02 8.76
N THR A 134 34.78 -10.17 8.77
CA THR A 134 36.09 -10.52 9.34
C THR A 134 36.06 -10.20 10.83
N THR A 135 36.28 -11.20 11.66
CA THR A 135 36.39 -11.02 13.13
C THR A 135 37.62 -10.16 13.47
N ALA A 136 37.64 -9.60 14.67
CA ALA A 136 38.82 -8.89 15.17
C ALA A 136 40.09 -9.74 15.19
N THR A 137 39.98 -11.06 15.09
CA THR A 137 41.07 -12.04 15.00
C THR A 137 41.51 -12.30 13.56
N GLY A 138 40.93 -11.65 12.56
CA GLY A 138 41.29 -11.83 11.14
C GLY A 138 40.64 -13.05 10.48
N GLU A 139 39.74 -13.75 11.17
CA GLU A 139 39.04 -14.91 10.62
C GLU A 139 37.81 -14.46 9.88
N THR A 140 37.67 -14.77 8.58
CA THR A 140 36.48 -14.48 7.78
C THR A 140 35.44 -15.56 8.01
N ILE A 141 34.37 -15.21 8.70
CA ILE A 141 33.23 -16.10 8.92
C ILE A 141 32.15 -15.77 7.90
N ALA A 142 31.84 -16.73 7.02
CA ALA A 142 30.66 -16.67 6.18
C ALA A 142 29.43 -16.93 7.05
N HIS A 143 28.58 -15.92 7.27
CA HIS A 143 27.23 -16.20 7.72
C HIS A 143 26.49 -16.94 6.60
N PRO A 144 25.79 -18.05 6.90
CA PRO A 144 24.90 -18.64 5.90
C PRO A 144 23.92 -17.54 5.51
N GLN A 145 24.05 -17.07 4.26
CA GLN A 145 23.13 -16.10 3.69
C GLN A 145 21.75 -16.70 3.84
N ALA A 146 20.94 -16.13 4.72
CA ALA A 146 19.56 -16.60 4.88
C ALA A 146 18.95 -16.60 3.48
N SER A 147 18.56 -17.76 2.98
CA SER A 147 17.95 -17.87 1.66
C SER A 147 16.87 -16.80 1.57
N ILE A 148 16.98 -15.91 0.59
CA ILE A 148 15.98 -14.85 0.37
C ILE A 148 14.59 -15.47 0.28
N LEU A 149 14.50 -16.71 -0.22
CA LEU A 149 13.30 -17.51 -0.27
C LEU A 149 13.30 -18.53 0.87
N ASN A 150 12.73 -18.16 1.99
CA ASN A 150 12.53 -19.02 3.15
C ASN A 150 11.07 -18.89 3.65
N TYR A 151 10.72 -19.65 4.68
CA TYR A 151 9.38 -19.61 5.26
C TYR A 151 8.96 -18.20 5.72
N SER A 152 9.90 -17.40 6.26
CA SER A 152 9.60 -16.03 6.69
C SER A 152 9.25 -15.13 5.50
N THR A 153 9.86 -15.31 4.35
CA THR A 153 9.58 -14.56 3.12
C THR A 153 8.17 -14.86 2.59
N LEU A 154 7.74 -16.13 2.70
CA LEU A 154 6.36 -16.50 2.35
C LEU A 154 5.34 -15.86 3.31
N LEU A 155 5.62 -15.87 4.61
CA LEU A 155 4.77 -15.18 5.59
C LEU A 155 4.69 -13.67 5.33
N THR A 156 5.81 -13.06 4.95
CA THR A 156 5.86 -11.64 4.58
C THR A 156 5.02 -11.37 3.34
N LEU A 157 4.99 -12.27 2.35
CA LEU A 157 4.12 -12.14 1.18
C LEU A 157 2.63 -12.20 1.57
N LEU A 158 2.25 -13.15 2.41
CA LEU A 158 0.86 -13.26 2.89
C LEU A 158 0.44 -12.01 3.66
N LEU A 159 1.33 -11.50 4.51
CA LEU A 159 1.09 -10.25 5.24
C LEU A 159 1.00 -9.04 4.29
N ALA A 160 1.87 -8.95 3.30
CA ALA A 160 1.83 -7.89 2.29
C ALA A 160 0.52 -7.92 1.49
N LEU A 161 0.06 -9.10 1.07
CA LEU A 161 -1.23 -9.27 0.40
C LEU A 161 -2.41 -8.86 1.29
N TRP A 162 -2.38 -9.22 2.57
CA TRP A 162 -3.41 -8.82 3.53
C TRP A 162 -3.44 -7.31 3.74
N ILE A 163 -2.29 -6.68 4.01
CA ILE A 163 -2.18 -5.23 4.20
C ILE A 163 -2.64 -4.50 2.94
N SER A 164 -2.08 -4.85 1.78
CA SER A 164 -2.42 -4.22 0.51
C SER A 164 -3.90 -4.41 0.15
N GLY A 165 -4.44 -5.62 0.32
CA GLY A 165 -5.86 -5.88 0.08
C GLY A 165 -6.76 -5.01 0.93
N THR A 166 -6.44 -4.86 2.21
CA THR A 166 -7.20 -4.02 3.13
C THR A 166 -7.06 -2.53 2.79
N GLU A 167 -5.84 -2.06 2.51
CA GLU A 167 -5.60 -0.65 2.16
C GLU A 167 -6.23 -0.28 0.82
N GLU A 168 -6.09 -1.12 -0.21
CA GLU A 168 -6.71 -0.84 -1.50
C GLU A 168 -8.24 -0.83 -1.39
N LEU A 169 -8.82 -1.71 -0.59
CA LEU A 169 -10.26 -1.73 -0.36
C LEU A 169 -10.74 -0.44 0.36
N ILE A 170 -9.97 0.08 1.33
CA ILE A 170 -10.29 1.33 2.02
C ILE A 170 -10.12 2.52 1.07
N PHE A 171 -8.91 2.69 0.52
CA PHE A 171 -8.53 3.94 -0.14
C PHE A 171 -9.00 4.01 -1.59
N ARG A 172 -8.85 2.94 -2.37
CA ARG A 172 -9.22 2.89 -3.79
C ARG A 172 -10.63 2.34 -3.97
N GLY A 173 -11.04 1.38 -3.12
CA GLY A 173 -12.41 0.87 -3.12
C GLY A 173 -13.39 1.88 -2.54
N PHE A 174 -13.48 1.93 -1.22
CA PHE A 174 -14.49 2.71 -0.50
C PHE A 174 -14.30 4.22 -0.64
N LEU A 175 -13.16 4.77 -0.16
CA LEU A 175 -12.96 6.22 -0.07
C LEU A 175 -13.01 6.90 -1.43
N GLN A 176 -12.26 6.38 -2.41
CA GLN A 176 -12.24 6.96 -3.74
C GLN A 176 -13.61 6.87 -4.43
N THR A 177 -14.31 5.74 -4.34
CA THR A 177 -15.66 5.59 -4.92
C THR A 177 -16.66 6.55 -4.27
N THR A 178 -16.54 6.78 -2.96
CA THR A 178 -17.37 7.76 -2.25
C THR A 178 -17.05 9.18 -2.72
N LEU A 179 -15.77 9.55 -2.81
CA LEU A 179 -15.37 10.88 -3.30
C LEU A 179 -15.77 11.14 -4.77
N GLN A 180 -15.84 10.11 -5.61
CA GLN A 180 -16.28 10.23 -7.00
C GLN A 180 -17.75 10.56 -7.16
N GLN A 181 -18.54 10.56 -6.08
CA GLN A 181 -19.92 11.04 -6.13
C GLN A 181 -19.99 12.57 -6.30
N ASP A 182 -19.01 13.30 -5.74
CA ASP A 182 -18.99 14.76 -5.73
C ASP A 182 -17.83 15.36 -6.54
N TYR A 183 -16.77 14.58 -6.79
CA TYR A 183 -15.55 15.04 -7.44
C TYR A 183 -15.23 14.23 -8.70
N SER A 184 -14.50 14.85 -9.62
CA SER A 184 -13.94 14.11 -10.76
C SER A 184 -12.99 13.01 -10.30
N THR A 185 -12.84 11.96 -11.12
CA THR A 185 -11.96 10.81 -10.82
C THR A 185 -10.54 11.24 -10.41
N VAL A 186 -9.97 12.25 -11.09
CA VAL A 186 -8.62 12.75 -10.80
C VAL A 186 -8.55 13.43 -9.44
N ILE A 187 -9.55 14.26 -9.11
CA ILE A 187 -9.61 14.97 -7.83
C ILE A 187 -9.84 13.96 -6.69
N ALA A 188 -10.77 13.04 -6.86
CA ALA A 188 -11.02 11.96 -5.88
C ALA A 188 -9.76 11.10 -5.64
N ALA A 189 -9.03 10.75 -6.72
CA ALA A 189 -7.76 10.03 -6.63
C ALA A 189 -6.70 10.82 -5.86
N ALA A 190 -6.54 12.12 -6.16
CA ALA A 190 -5.56 12.98 -5.50
C ALA A 190 -5.85 13.11 -3.99
N ILE A 191 -7.12 13.30 -3.61
CA ILE A 191 -7.54 13.40 -2.21
C ILE A 191 -7.35 12.07 -1.49
N ALA A 192 -7.82 10.96 -2.06
CA ALA A 192 -7.67 9.62 -1.46
C ALA A 192 -6.19 9.24 -1.28
N SER A 193 -5.34 9.57 -2.28
CA SER A 193 -3.89 9.33 -2.20
C SER A 193 -3.20 10.22 -1.17
N LEU A 194 -3.67 11.45 -0.97
CA LEU A 194 -3.15 12.33 0.07
C LEU A 194 -3.50 11.81 1.47
N ILE A 195 -4.75 11.38 1.67
CA ILE A 195 -5.18 10.77 2.94
C ILE A 195 -4.39 9.48 3.21
N PHE A 196 -4.19 8.64 2.19
CA PHE A 196 -3.36 7.45 2.26
C PHE A 196 -1.91 7.78 2.70
N ALA A 197 -1.27 8.77 2.09
CA ALA A 197 0.08 9.18 2.45
C ALA A 197 0.15 9.69 3.90
N ILE A 198 -0.79 10.54 4.32
CA ILE A 198 -0.86 11.11 5.68
C ILE A 198 -1.12 10.01 6.72
N ALA A 199 -1.94 9.01 6.41
CA ALA A 199 -2.22 7.90 7.32
C ALA A 199 -0.95 7.12 7.72
N HIS A 200 0.06 7.08 6.87
CA HIS A 200 1.34 6.43 7.19
C HIS A 200 2.15 7.17 8.26
N LEU A 201 1.90 8.47 8.50
CA LEU A 201 2.57 9.22 9.58
C LEU A 201 2.19 8.74 10.99
N ILE A 202 1.07 8.04 11.13
CA ILE A 202 0.55 7.59 12.43
C ILE A 202 1.54 6.67 13.15
N TRP A 203 2.28 5.86 12.38
CA TRP A 203 3.14 4.81 12.95
C TRP A 203 4.59 5.25 13.16
N GLU A 204 5.17 5.99 12.22
CA GLU A 204 6.60 6.37 12.22
C GLU A 204 6.79 7.70 11.49
N ALA A 205 6.30 8.79 12.10
CA ALA A 205 6.26 10.11 11.46
C ALA A 205 7.63 10.57 10.94
N LYS A 206 8.71 10.39 11.71
CA LYS A 206 10.07 10.81 11.33
C LYS A 206 10.57 10.12 10.05
N GLU A 207 10.33 8.83 9.94
CA GLU A 207 10.80 8.02 8.81
C GLU A 207 9.89 8.18 7.60
N THR A 208 8.60 8.47 7.84
CA THR A 208 7.60 8.59 6.80
C THR A 208 7.56 9.97 6.16
N LEU A 209 7.90 11.03 6.91
CA LEU A 209 7.81 12.40 6.41
C LEU A 209 8.56 12.64 5.09
N PRO A 210 9.80 12.16 4.89
CA PRO A 210 10.50 12.27 3.60
C PRO A 210 9.85 11.45 2.47
N GLN A 211 9.05 10.43 2.81
CA GLN A 211 8.40 9.54 1.86
C GLN A 211 7.05 10.06 1.36
N LEU A 212 6.47 11.10 1.98
CA LEU A 212 5.12 11.59 1.66
C LEU A 212 4.90 11.86 0.16
N PRO A 213 5.82 12.53 -0.58
CA PRO A 213 5.62 12.72 -2.01
C PRO A 213 5.56 11.39 -2.78
N GLY A 214 6.43 10.43 -2.43
CA GLY A 214 6.43 9.08 -3.02
C GLY A 214 5.18 8.29 -2.68
N LEU A 215 4.72 8.32 -1.44
CA LEU A 215 3.49 7.68 -0.99
C LEU A 215 2.25 8.26 -1.70
N TRP A 216 2.18 9.57 -1.84
CA TRP A 216 1.11 10.21 -2.60
C TRP A 216 1.12 9.79 -4.07
N LEU A 217 2.29 9.83 -4.73
CA LEU A 217 2.43 9.39 -6.11
C LEU A 217 2.12 7.89 -6.26
N MET A 218 2.58 7.04 -5.32
CA MET A 218 2.22 5.62 -5.29
C MET A 218 0.70 5.45 -5.22
N GLY A 219 0.04 6.26 -4.40
CA GLY A 219 -1.41 6.30 -4.33
C GLY A 219 -2.08 6.59 -5.67
N MET A 220 -1.57 7.55 -6.41
CA MET A 220 -2.05 7.89 -7.76
C MET A 220 -1.79 6.76 -8.76
N VAL A 221 -0.63 6.11 -8.70
CA VAL A 221 -0.29 4.94 -9.54
C VAL A 221 -1.23 3.76 -9.27
N LEU A 222 -1.54 3.48 -8.01
CA LEU A 222 -2.47 2.42 -7.64
C LEU A 222 -3.92 2.72 -8.08
N THR A 223 -4.32 4.00 -8.07
CA THR A 223 -5.59 4.43 -8.69
C THR A 223 -5.58 4.19 -10.20
N LEU A 224 -4.47 4.50 -10.86
CA LEU A 224 -4.31 4.22 -12.29
C LEU A 224 -4.37 2.70 -12.57
N ALA A 225 -3.75 1.88 -11.73
CA ALA A 225 -3.83 0.42 -11.82
C ALA A 225 -5.28 -0.07 -11.72
N ARG A 226 -6.07 0.44 -10.75
CA ARG A 226 -7.51 0.15 -10.66
C ARG A 226 -8.26 0.55 -11.93
N THR A 227 -7.95 1.71 -12.48
CA THR A 227 -8.60 2.22 -13.70
C THR A 227 -8.25 1.36 -14.92
N ALA A 228 -6.97 0.97 -15.03
CA ALA A 228 -6.50 0.07 -16.09
C ALA A 228 -7.13 -1.33 -15.98
N ASP A 229 -7.51 -1.77 -14.78
CA ASP A 229 -8.17 -3.05 -14.50
C ASP A 229 -9.71 -2.94 -14.48
N ASN A 230 -10.27 -2.00 -15.26
CA ASN A 230 -11.73 -1.78 -15.39
C ASN A 230 -12.46 -1.57 -14.04
N GLY A 231 -11.78 -1.01 -13.05
CA GLY A 231 -12.32 -0.74 -11.72
C GLY A 231 -12.11 -1.86 -10.71
N SER A 232 -11.58 -3.03 -11.11
CA SER A 232 -11.15 -4.09 -10.19
C SER A 232 -9.95 -3.64 -9.36
N LEU A 233 -9.85 -4.15 -8.14
CA LEU A 233 -8.72 -3.90 -7.24
C LEU A 233 -7.56 -4.90 -7.45
N GLY A 234 -7.75 -5.95 -8.26
CA GLY A 234 -6.78 -7.04 -8.41
C GLY A 234 -5.37 -6.55 -8.76
N LEU A 235 -5.26 -5.76 -9.82
CA LEU A 235 -3.97 -5.22 -10.30
C LEU A 235 -3.32 -4.28 -9.26
N ALA A 236 -4.11 -3.42 -8.62
CA ALA A 236 -3.62 -2.50 -7.59
C ALA A 236 -3.13 -3.25 -6.35
N ILE A 237 -3.87 -4.25 -5.87
CA ILE A 237 -3.48 -5.09 -4.74
C ILE A 237 -2.18 -5.83 -5.04
N GLY A 238 -2.07 -6.47 -6.21
CA GLY A 238 -0.87 -7.19 -6.60
C GLY A 238 0.36 -6.30 -6.68
N LEU A 239 0.22 -5.13 -7.31
CA LEU A 239 1.29 -4.14 -7.46
C LEU A 239 1.76 -3.62 -6.09
N HIS A 240 0.83 -3.23 -5.22
CA HIS A 240 1.11 -2.75 -3.87
C HIS A 240 1.76 -3.84 -3.01
N ALA A 241 1.19 -5.04 -2.99
CA ALA A 241 1.72 -6.18 -2.23
C ALA A 241 3.13 -6.55 -2.69
N GLY A 242 3.39 -6.54 -3.99
CA GLY A 242 4.71 -6.84 -4.53
C GLY A 242 5.77 -5.82 -4.12
N TRP A 243 5.42 -4.52 -4.08
CA TRP A 243 6.34 -3.49 -3.58
C TRP A 243 6.61 -3.65 -2.08
N ILE A 244 5.57 -3.85 -1.25
CA ILE A 244 5.76 -4.10 0.19
C ILE A 244 6.63 -5.34 0.39
N TRP A 245 6.28 -6.44 -0.25
CA TRP A 245 6.99 -7.71 -0.09
C TRP A 245 8.43 -7.63 -0.52
N GLY A 246 8.70 -7.07 -1.70
CA GLY A 246 10.07 -6.97 -2.24
C GLY A 246 10.96 -6.08 -1.38
N ILE A 247 10.48 -4.86 -1.03
CA ILE A 247 11.24 -3.93 -0.20
C ILE A 247 11.47 -4.51 1.20
N THR A 248 10.42 -5.06 1.85
CA THR A 248 10.54 -5.65 3.19
C THR A 248 11.47 -6.85 3.21
N THR A 249 11.47 -7.67 2.16
CA THR A 249 12.37 -8.82 2.05
C THR A 249 13.82 -8.38 1.96
N LEU A 250 14.12 -7.39 1.12
CA LEU A 250 15.48 -6.85 0.96
C LEU A 250 15.95 -6.13 2.23
N ASP A 251 15.09 -5.38 2.88
CA ASP A 251 15.39 -4.66 4.14
C ASP A 251 15.64 -5.64 5.29
N THR A 252 14.78 -6.65 5.45
CA THR A 252 14.93 -7.69 6.49
C THR A 252 16.20 -8.51 6.29
N ALA A 253 16.53 -8.83 5.06
CA ALA A 253 17.77 -9.55 4.71
C ALA A 253 19.01 -8.66 4.81
N LYS A 254 18.85 -7.34 5.01
CA LYS A 254 19.94 -6.34 4.91
C LYS A 254 20.77 -6.53 3.64
N ALA A 255 20.09 -6.88 2.55
CA ALA A 255 20.74 -7.29 1.32
C ALA A 255 21.41 -6.13 0.57
N ILE A 256 20.99 -4.90 0.84
CA ILE A 256 21.39 -3.71 0.09
C ILE A 256 21.91 -2.65 1.06
N ASN A 257 23.09 -2.09 0.75
CA ASN A 257 23.69 -0.98 1.48
C ASN A 257 24.01 0.18 0.51
N PRO A 258 23.76 1.44 0.90
CA PRO A 258 24.26 2.60 0.17
C PRO A 258 25.81 2.58 0.11
N THR A 259 26.38 3.10 -0.99
CA THR A 259 27.84 3.18 -1.18
C THR A 259 28.39 4.59 -1.02
N ASP A 260 27.58 5.55 -0.67
CA ASP A 260 27.89 6.99 -0.56
C ASP A 260 28.44 7.64 -1.86
N LYS A 261 28.36 6.94 -3.01
CA LYS A 261 28.75 7.49 -4.32
C LYS A 261 27.80 8.55 -4.82
N VAL A 262 26.57 8.55 -4.35
CA VAL A 262 25.53 9.54 -4.66
C VAL A 262 24.84 9.98 -3.37
N PRO A 263 24.30 11.20 -3.34
CA PRO A 263 23.50 11.65 -2.19
C PRO A 263 22.29 10.76 -1.93
N GLU A 264 21.91 10.60 -0.67
CA GLU A 264 20.77 9.77 -0.25
C GLU A 264 19.44 10.11 -0.96
N TYR A 265 19.23 11.37 -1.32
CA TYR A 265 18.00 11.76 -2.03
C TYR A 265 17.90 11.15 -3.44
N ILE A 266 18.96 10.55 -3.99
CA ILE A 266 18.93 9.80 -5.25
C ILE A 266 18.36 8.39 -5.02
N THR A 267 18.97 7.64 -4.10
CA THR A 267 18.60 6.22 -3.84
C THR A 267 17.45 6.07 -2.86
N GLY A 268 17.31 7.03 -1.94
CA GLY A 268 16.26 7.07 -0.93
C GLY A 268 16.81 7.47 0.44
N ILE A 269 16.28 8.55 1.00
CA ILE A 269 16.66 9.03 2.34
C ILE A 269 16.38 7.92 3.35
N ALA A 270 17.35 7.68 4.24
CA ALA A 270 17.32 6.59 5.22
C ALA A 270 17.05 5.20 4.59
N ALA A 271 17.60 4.95 3.39
CA ALA A 271 17.39 3.74 2.60
C ALA A 271 15.92 3.44 2.24
N LYS A 272 15.04 4.46 2.23
CA LYS A 272 13.64 4.33 1.85
C LYS A 272 13.44 4.76 0.38
N PRO A 273 13.18 3.86 -0.57
CA PRO A 273 13.10 4.17 -2.01
C PRO A 273 12.08 5.26 -2.35
N LEU A 274 10.94 5.32 -1.65
CA LEU A 274 9.90 6.33 -1.85
C LEU A 274 10.32 7.75 -1.43
N ALA A 275 11.42 7.89 -0.68
CA ALA A 275 12.04 9.16 -0.34
C ALA A 275 13.21 9.52 -1.28
N GLY A 276 13.32 8.85 -2.43
CA GLY A 276 14.40 9.06 -3.40
C GLY A 276 13.90 9.32 -4.82
N VAL A 277 14.69 10.07 -5.58
CA VAL A 277 14.41 10.37 -6.99
C VAL A 277 14.26 9.09 -7.81
N ALA A 278 15.10 8.08 -7.57
CA ALA A 278 15.03 6.81 -8.28
C ALA A 278 13.70 6.08 -8.06
N GLY A 279 13.18 6.09 -6.82
CA GLY A 279 11.86 5.53 -6.50
C GLY A 279 10.71 6.31 -7.14
N ILE A 280 10.80 7.64 -7.16
CA ILE A 280 9.82 8.49 -7.86
C ILE A 280 9.81 8.18 -9.38
N LEU A 281 10.99 8.06 -10.00
CA LEU A 281 11.11 7.70 -11.42
C LEU A 281 10.54 6.30 -11.71
N LEU A 282 10.75 5.34 -10.79
CA LEU A 282 10.13 4.02 -10.89
C LEU A 282 8.61 4.11 -10.91
N LEU A 283 8.01 4.88 -9.99
CA LEU A 283 6.55 5.08 -9.95
C LEU A 283 6.03 5.74 -11.23
N LEU A 284 6.72 6.75 -11.75
CA LEU A 284 6.36 7.41 -13.01
C LEU A 284 6.48 6.45 -14.22
N ALA A 285 7.52 5.63 -14.27
CA ALA A 285 7.68 4.60 -15.29
C ALA A 285 6.55 3.55 -15.20
N THR A 286 6.20 3.11 -13.99
CA THR A 286 5.07 2.20 -13.77
C THR A 286 3.76 2.84 -14.22
N ALA A 287 3.53 4.13 -13.92
CA ALA A 287 2.35 4.86 -14.38
C ALA A 287 2.29 4.91 -15.92
N ALA A 288 3.42 5.15 -16.59
CA ALA A 288 3.50 5.18 -18.06
C ALA A 288 3.17 3.80 -18.66
N ILE A 289 3.67 2.73 -18.07
CA ILE A 289 3.33 1.35 -18.46
C ILE A 289 1.83 1.12 -18.31
N LEU A 290 1.25 1.40 -17.13
CA LEU A 290 -0.18 1.21 -16.88
C LEU A 290 -1.05 2.05 -17.83
N GLY A 291 -0.63 3.27 -18.14
CA GLY A 291 -1.33 4.15 -19.10
C GLY A 291 -1.27 3.67 -20.54
N SER A 292 -0.32 2.80 -20.89
CA SER A 292 -0.21 2.20 -22.23
C SER A 292 -1.09 0.97 -22.41
N PHE A 293 -1.48 0.32 -21.32
CA PHE A 293 -2.44 -0.79 -21.35
C PHE A 293 -3.85 -0.24 -21.60
N LYS A 294 -4.42 -0.56 -22.73
CA LYS A 294 -5.86 -0.46 -23.00
C LYS A 294 -6.44 -1.86 -22.76
N PHE A 295 -6.92 -2.13 -21.56
CA PHE A 295 -7.70 -3.33 -21.30
C PHE A 295 -9.12 -3.20 -21.84
#